data_4709274ffea6d89b088d008ec6df6a97
#
_entry.id   4709274ffea6d89b088d008ec6df6a97
#
_cell.length_a   1.000
_cell.length_b   1.000
_cell.length_c   1.000
_cell.angle_alpha   90.00
_cell.angle_beta   90.00
_cell.angle_gamma   90.00
#
_symmetry.space_group_name_H-M   'P 1'
#
loop_
_entity.id
_entity.type
_entity.pdbx_description
1 polymer ?
#
loop_
_entity_poly.entity_id
_entity_poly.type
_entity_poly.pdbx_seq_one_letter_code
_entity_poly.pdbx_strand_id
1 'polypeptide(L)'
;DEFIQAFAYCLTRILDSNSFLARYGGDEFMILYTGMTVEKIRRAAEDILREVRKLKLLHERSNCSSYVSVSQGVFVRIPVGNNKEWDFTSRADDLLYKAKNCGRDGICLSTERSRDKFIEIK
;
A
#
# COMPACT_ATOMS: atom_id res chain seq x y z
N ASP A 1 13.58 -11.37 -8.21
CA ASP A 1 14.09 -10.07 -7.80
C ASP A 1 14.23 -10.02 -6.27
N GLU A 2 15.44 -9.77 -5.83
CA GLU A 2 15.77 -9.72 -4.40
C GLU A 2 15.00 -8.62 -3.65
N PHE A 3 14.82 -7.48 -4.29
CA PHE A 3 14.06 -6.38 -3.66
C PHE A 3 12.61 -6.77 -3.42
N ILE A 4 11.97 -7.37 -4.41
CA ILE A 4 10.56 -7.78 -4.27
C ILE A 4 10.42 -8.84 -3.19
N GLN A 5 11.36 -9.78 -3.10
CA GLN A 5 11.35 -10.79 -2.03
C GLN A 5 11.53 -10.16 -0.65
N ALA A 6 12.45 -9.21 -0.50
CA ALA A 6 12.65 -8.50 0.74
C ALA A 6 11.44 -7.67 1.12
N PHE A 7 10.83 -7.01 0.14
CA PHE A 7 9.62 -6.23 0.35
C PHE A 7 8.46 -7.12 0.80
N ALA A 8 8.24 -8.25 0.12
CA ALA A 8 7.18 -9.18 0.51
C ALA A 8 7.37 -9.69 1.93
N TYR A 9 8.60 -9.99 2.32
CA TYR A 9 8.92 -10.41 3.69
C TYR A 9 8.59 -9.31 4.70
N CYS A 10 8.93 -8.07 4.39
CA CYS A 10 8.58 -6.93 5.26
C CYS A 10 7.08 -6.77 5.41
N LEU A 11 6.32 -6.95 4.33
CA LEU A 11 4.86 -6.89 4.41
C LEU A 11 4.31 -7.93 5.37
N THR A 12 4.81 -9.15 5.33
CA THR A 12 4.34 -10.21 6.24
C THR A 12 4.63 -9.89 7.69
N ARG A 13 5.66 -9.10 7.98
CA ARG A 13 6.00 -8.68 9.34
C ARG A 13 5.15 -7.51 9.83
N ILE A 14 4.76 -6.62 8.94
CA ILE A 14 3.93 -5.45 9.27
C ILE A 14 2.47 -5.85 9.46
N LEU A 15 1.98 -6.75 8.62
CA LEU A 15 0.57 -7.13 8.59
C LEU A 15 0.25 -8.12 9.71
N ASP A 16 -0.93 -7.94 10.30
CA ASP A 16 -1.40 -8.82 11.37
C ASP A 16 -2.35 -9.90 10.86
N SER A 17 -2.94 -10.67 11.78
CA SER A 17 -3.84 -11.77 11.45
C SER A 17 -5.17 -11.32 10.82
N ASN A 18 -5.51 -10.03 10.90
CA ASN A 18 -6.71 -9.47 10.28
C ASN A 18 -6.46 -8.97 8.86
N SER A 19 -5.30 -9.24 8.31
CA SER A 19 -4.91 -8.80 6.99
C SER A 19 -4.61 -10.00 6.10
N PHE A 20 -4.96 -9.87 4.83
CA PHE A 20 -4.66 -10.87 3.81
C PHE A 20 -3.80 -10.23 2.74
N LEU A 21 -2.66 -10.86 2.44
CA LEU A 21 -1.71 -10.38 1.44
C LEU A 21 -1.71 -11.29 0.23
N ALA A 22 -1.82 -10.71 -0.95
CA ALA A 22 -1.69 -11.43 -2.21
C ALA A 22 -0.79 -10.65 -3.14
N ARG A 23 0.02 -11.36 -3.92
CA ARG A 23 0.75 -10.76 -5.02
C ARG A 23 -0.16 -10.77 -6.23
N TYR A 24 -0.51 -9.57 -6.70
CA TYR A 24 -1.50 -9.42 -7.77
C TYR A 24 -0.88 -9.60 -9.16
N GLY A 25 0.38 -9.20 -9.33
CA GLY A 25 1.10 -9.37 -10.57
C GLY A 25 2.42 -8.63 -10.50
N GLY A 26 3.42 -9.07 -11.28
CA GLY A 26 4.69 -8.37 -11.38
C GLY A 26 5.22 -7.83 -10.06
N ASP A 27 5.14 -6.52 -9.91
CA ASP A 27 5.54 -5.77 -8.73
C ASP A 27 4.33 -5.21 -7.95
N GLU A 28 3.13 -5.72 -8.19
CA GLU A 28 1.92 -5.26 -7.52
C GLU A 28 1.48 -6.25 -6.44
N PHE A 29 1.12 -5.71 -5.28
CA PHE A 29 0.57 -6.46 -4.16
C PHE A 29 -0.79 -5.90 -3.77
N MET A 30 -1.67 -6.76 -3.31
CA MET A 30 -2.97 -6.40 -2.79
C MET A 30 -3.05 -6.81 -1.32
N ILE A 31 -3.56 -5.92 -0.48
CA ILE A 31 -3.76 -6.20 0.94
C ILE A 31 -5.22 -5.95 1.25
N LEU A 32 -5.87 -6.94 1.85
CA LEU A 32 -7.22 -6.81 2.36
C LEU A 32 -7.15 -6.71 3.88
N TYR A 33 -7.64 -5.60 4.41
CA TYR A 33 -7.76 -5.39 5.85
C TYR A 33 -9.22 -5.60 6.26
N THR A 34 -9.44 -6.33 7.34
CA THR A 34 -10.79 -6.55 7.88
C THR A 34 -10.83 -6.22 9.37
N GLY A 35 -11.95 -5.66 9.83
CA GLY A 35 -12.14 -5.37 11.25
C GLY A 35 -11.15 -4.37 11.82
N MET A 36 -10.60 -3.50 11.01
CA MET A 36 -9.61 -2.51 11.45
C MET A 36 -10.16 -1.09 11.30
N THR A 37 -9.74 -0.22 12.20
CA THR A 37 -10.07 1.21 12.11
C THR A 37 -9.30 1.87 10.98
N VAL A 38 -9.83 2.99 10.47
CA VAL A 38 -9.14 3.80 9.47
C VAL A 38 -7.75 4.19 9.96
N GLU A 39 -7.63 4.55 11.22
CA GLU A 39 -6.35 4.97 11.80
C GLU A 39 -5.31 3.86 11.77
N LYS A 40 -5.70 2.63 12.10
CA LYS A 40 -4.79 1.49 12.04
C LYS A 40 -4.37 1.16 10.61
N ILE A 41 -5.30 1.25 9.66
CA ILE A 41 -5.01 1.00 8.24
C ILE A 41 -4.04 2.07 7.73
N ARG A 42 -4.28 3.32 8.09
CA ARG A 42 -3.39 4.42 7.72
C ARG A 42 -1.97 4.21 8.25
N ARG A 43 -1.83 3.82 9.52
CA ARG A 43 -0.52 3.52 10.11
C ARG A 43 0.17 2.37 9.39
N ALA A 44 -0.57 1.32 9.04
CA ALA A 44 0.01 0.21 8.31
C ALA A 44 0.56 0.67 6.96
N ALA A 45 -0.18 1.50 6.23
CA ALA A 45 0.27 2.04 4.96
C ALA A 45 1.52 2.93 5.14
N GLU A 46 1.55 3.75 6.17
CA GLU A 46 2.71 4.58 6.47
C GLU A 46 3.93 3.74 6.85
N ASP A 47 3.73 2.68 7.63
CA ASP A 47 4.80 1.75 7.99
C ASP A 47 5.39 1.06 6.78
N ILE A 48 4.55 0.70 5.80
CA ILE A 48 5.00 0.12 4.53
C ILE A 48 5.93 1.11 3.80
N LEU A 49 5.55 2.38 3.72
CA LEU A 49 6.40 3.39 3.09
C LEU A 49 7.75 3.50 3.80
N ARG A 50 7.75 3.52 5.13
CA ARG A 50 8.98 3.63 5.91
C ARG A 50 9.90 2.43 5.68
N GLU A 51 9.35 1.23 5.65
CA GLU A 51 10.13 0.02 5.42
C GLU A 51 10.72 0.00 4.01
N VAL A 52 9.98 0.45 3.01
CA VAL A 52 10.50 0.55 1.65
C VAL A 52 11.69 1.52 1.59
N ARG A 53 11.61 2.63 2.30
CA ARG A 53 12.72 3.59 2.34
C ARG A 53 13.97 2.98 2.96
N LYS A 54 13.81 2.16 4.00
CA LYS A 54 14.93 1.44 4.60
C LYS A 54 15.55 0.44 3.64
N LEU A 55 14.73 -0.32 2.92
CA LEU A 55 15.18 -1.26 1.91
C LEU A 55 15.93 -0.55 0.78
N LYS A 56 15.43 0.61 0.35
CA LYS A 56 16.06 1.42 -0.67
C LYS A 56 17.46 1.86 -0.26
N LEU A 57 17.64 2.29 0.98
CA LEU A 57 18.94 2.68 1.51
C LEU A 57 19.92 1.49 1.51
N LEU A 58 19.46 0.32 1.88
CA LEU A 58 20.28 -0.89 1.86
C LEU A 58 20.71 -1.24 0.43
N HIS A 59 19.81 -1.11 -0.54
CA HIS A 59 20.14 -1.34 -1.94
C HIS A 59 21.16 -0.34 -2.47
N GLU A 60 21.04 0.92 -2.12
CA GLU A 60 21.99 1.95 -2.51
C GLU A 60 23.39 1.65 -1.96
N ARG A 61 23.47 1.18 -0.71
CA ARG A 61 24.76 0.80 -0.09
C ARG A 61 25.42 -0.40 -0.75
N SER A 62 24.64 -1.29 -1.34
CA SER A 62 25.16 -2.47 -2.04
C SER A 62 25.45 -2.23 -3.51
N ASN A 63 25.45 -0.98 -3.96
CA ASN A 63 25.66 -0.56 -5.36
C ASN A 63 24.62 -1.11 -6.34
N CYS A 64 23.45 -1.51 -5.86
CA CYS A 64 22.32 -1.82 -6.72
C CYS A 64 21.70 -0.50 -7.18
N SER A 65 21.79 -0.21 -8.46
CA SER A 65 21.48 1.09 -9.04
C SER A 65 20.00 1.33 -9.33
N SER A 66 19.12 0.39 -9.03
CA SER A 66 17.71 0.57 -9.35
C SER A 66 17.02 1.49 -8.36
N TYR A 67 16.38 2.54 -8.88
CA TYR A 67 15.52 3.40 -8.08
C TYR A 67 14.23 2.65 -7.78
N VAL A 68 13.90 2.52 -6.50
CA VAL A 68 12.68 1.84 -6.08
C VAL A 68 11.86 2.76 -5.22
N SER A 69 10.60 2.89 -5.57
CA SER A 69 9.60 3.60 -4.78
C SER A 69 8.35 2.77 -4.69
N VAL A 70 7.53 3.02 -3.68
CA VAL A 70 6.23 2.39 -3.56
C VAL A 70 5.14 3.45 -3.57
N SER A 71 4.07 3.17 -4.31
CA SER A 71 2.85 3.98 -4.27
C SER A 71 1.73 3.08 -3.78
N GLN A 72 0.81 3.65 -3.01
CA GLN A 72 -0.30 2.89 -2.44
C GLN A 72 -1.62 3.60 -2.72
N GLY A 73 -2.62 2.83 -3.14
CA GLY A 73 -4.00 3.27 -3.16
C GLY A 73 -4.75 2.54 -2.06
N VAL A 74 -5.40 3.26 -1.17
CA VAL A 74 -6.06 2.69 0.01
C VAL A 74 -7.52 3.13 0.02
N PHE A 75 -8.42 2.18 -0.10
CA PHE A 75 -9.86 2.40 -0.09
C PHE A 75 -10.46 1.78 1.16
N VAL A 76 -11.10 2.60 2.00
CA VAL A 76 -11.67 2.15 3.27
C VAL A 76 -13.15 2.50 3.31
N ARG A 77 -13.99 1.49 3.40
CA ARG A 77 -15.45 1.64 3.51
C ARG A 77 -16.03 0.53 4.36
N ILE A 78 -17.17 0.83 4.96
CA ILE A 78 -18.01 -0.19 5.57
C ILE A 78 -18.84 -0.81 4.46
N PRO A 79 -18.74 -2.14 4.22
CA PRO A 79 -19.51 -2.77 3.15
C PRO A 79 -21.01 -2.67 3.39
N VAL A 80 -21.77 -2.45 2.32
CA VAL A 80 -23.24 -2.49 2.35
C VAL A 80 -23.71 -3.66 1.48
N GLY A 81 -24.97 -4.10 1.66
CA GLY A 81 -25.45 -5.38 1.13
C GLY A 81 -25.37 -5.58 -0.37
N ASN A 82 -25.29 -4.50 -1.16
CA ASN A 82 -25.17 -4.59 -2.61
C ASN A 82 -23.75 -4.34 -3.14
N ASN A 83 -22.77 -4.20 -2.26
CA ASN A 83 -21.38 -4.08 -2.68
C ASN A 83 -20.88 -5.41 -3.21
N LYS A 84 -20.00 -5.34 -4.20
CA LYS A 84 -19.34 -6.49 -4.79
C LYS A 84 -17.84 -6.41 -4.51
N GLU A 85 -17.17 -7.55 -4.53
CA GLU A 85 -15.73 -7.63 -4.25
C GLU A 85 -14.92 -6.70 -5.14
N TRP A 86 -15.25 -6.67 -6.44
CA TRP A 86 -14.52 -5.84 -7.40
C TRP A 86 -14.75 -4.34 -7.21
N ASP A 87 -15.80 -3.93 -6.48
CA ASP A 87 -15.99 -2.51 -6.18
C ASP A 87 -14.83 -1.99 -5.33
N PHE A 88 -14.38 -2.77 -4.36
CA PHE A 88 -13.26 -2.41 -3.50
C PHE A 88 -11.94 -2.43 -4.26
N THR A 89 -11.68 -3.47 -5.03
CA THR A 89 -10.42 -3.59 -5.79
C THR A 89 -10.32 -2.53 -6.87
N SER A 90 -11.41 -2.26 -7.57
CA SER A 90 -11.43 -1.23 -8.61
C SER A 90 -11.16 0.16 -8.04
N ARG A 91 -11.74 0.47 -6.90
CA ARG A 91 -11.52 1.77 -6.25
C ARG A 91 -10.09 1.89 -5.73
N ALA A 92 -9.54 0.81 -5.18
CA ALA A 92 -8.14 0.82 -4.75
C ALA A 92 -7.19 1.02 -5.94
N ASP A 93 -7.47 0.40 -7.07
CA ASP A 93 -6.69 0.61 -8.30
C ASP A 93 -6.75 2.05 -8.78
N ASP A 94 -7.92 2.68 -8.75
CA ASP A 94 -8.06 4.09 -9.12
C ASP A 94 -7.22 4.99 -8.21
N LEU A 95 -7.22 4.69 -6.92
CA LEU A 95 -6.43 5.46 -5.94
C LEU A 95 -4.93 5.24 -6.13
N LEU A 96 -4.53 4.03 -6.47
CA LEU A 96 -3.14 3.73 -6.80
C LEU A 96 -2.67 4.54 -8.02
N TYR A 97 -3.51 4.60 -9.04
CA TYR A 97 -3.22 5.41 -10.23
C TYR A 97 -3.03 6.88 -9.85
N LYS A 98 -3.91 7.41 -8.99
CA LYS A 98 -3.78 8.79 -8.50
C LYS A 98 -2.50 9.00 -7.70
N ALA A 99 -2.13 8.04 -6.85
CA ALA A 99 -0.88 8.13 -6.09
C ALA A 99 0.33 8.20 -7.02
N LYS A 100 0.33 7.41 -8.07
CA LYS A 100 1.41 7.42 -9.07
C LYS A 100 1.47 8.77 -9.81
N ASN A 101 0.33 9.40 -10.06
CA ASN A 101 0.26 10.68 -10.75
C ASN A 101 0.56 11.88 -9.83
N CYS A 102 0.45 11.70 -8.51
CA CYS A 102 0.74 12.76 -7.54
C CYS A 102 2.22 12.79 -7.12
N GLY A 103 3.10 12.12 -7.86
CA GLY A 103 4.53 12.14 -7.60
C GLY A 103 5.10 10.82 -7.10
N ARG A 104 4.29 9.78 -7.00
CA ARG A 104 4.70 8.47 -6.51
C ARG A 104 5.22 8.52 -5.07
N ASP A 105 5.69 7.41 -4.57
CA ASP A 105 6.28 7.31 -3.22
C ASP A 105 5.35 7.91 -2.14
N GLY A 106 4.08 7.54 -2.21
CA GLY A 106 3.07 8.07 -1.32
C GLY A 106 1.80 7.23 -1.31
N ILE A 107 0.83 7.68 -0.55
CA ILE A 107 -0.44 6.99 -0.33
C ILE A 107 -1.57 7.87 -0.82
N CYS A 108 -2.47 7.34 -1.64
CA CYS A 108 -3.74 7.99 -1.91
C CYS A 108 -4.83 7.24 -1.14
N LEU A 109 -5.44 7.92 -0.19
CA LEU A 109 -6.39 7.34 0.77
C LEU A 109 -7.78 7.92 0.54
N SER A 110 -8.79 7.05 0.48
CA SER A 110 -10.18 7.45 0.46
C SER A 110 -10.95 6.74 1.56
N THR A 111 -11.60 7.50 2.43
CA THR A 111 -12.45 7.00 3.49
C THR A 111 -13.85 7.59 3.35
N GLU A 112 -14.77 7.18 4.22
CA GLU A 112 -16.12 7.74 4.22
C GLU A 112 -16.13 9.22 4.60
N ARG A 113 -15.14 9.67 5.39
CA ARG A 113 -15.03 11.06 5.84
C ARG A 113 -14.09 11.91 5.01
N SER A 114 -13.19 11.29 4.28
CA SER A 114 -12.16 11.99 3.53
C SER A 114 -12.02 11.38 2.15
N ARG A 115 -12.25 12.17 1.11
CA ARG A 115 -12.08 11.70 -0.26
C ARG A 115 -10.63 11.88 -0.70
N ASP A 116 -10.14 10.93 -1.43
CA ASP A 116 -8.94 10.93 -2.28
C ASP A 116 -7.84 11.87 -1.79
N LYS A 117 -7.33 11.62 -0.59
CA LYS A 117 -6.27 12.43 0.01
C LYS A 117 -4.92 11.79 -0.25
N PHE A 118 -4.00 12.56 -0.82
CA PHE A 118 -2.63 12.11 -1.00
C PHE A 118 -1.80 12.43 0.25
N ILE A 119 -1.07 11.43 0.71
CA ILE A 119 -0.26 11.54 1.92
C ILE A 119 1.19 11.21 1.56
N GLU A 120 2.08 12.13 1.91
CA GLU A 120 3.51 11.90 1.82
C GLU A 120 4.08 11.73 3.22
N ILE A 121 5.07 10.86 3.33
CA ILE A 121 5.85 10.72 4.56
C ILE A 121 7.22 11.33 4.29
N LYS A 122 7.53 12.36 5.05
CA LYS A 122 8.82 13.04 4.94
C LYS A 122 9.88 12.39 5.80
#